data_c9f3712837ddb8c7cb4b360a7e50eb27
#
_entry.id   c9f3712837ddb8c7cb4b360a7e50eb27
#
_cell.length_a   1.000
_cell.length_b   1.000
_cell.length_c   1.000
_cell.angle_alpha   90.00
_cell.angle_beta   90.00
_cell.angle_gamma   90.00
#
_symmetry.space_group_name_H-M   'P 1'
#
loop_
_entity.id
_entity.type
_entity.pdbx_description
1 polymer ?
#
loop_
_entity_poly.entity_id
_entity_poly.type
_entity_poly.pdbx_seq_one_letter_code
_entity_poly.pdbx_strand_id
1 'polypeptide(L)'
;MTPSRRGLIPCLLALAALPASAGAARPLRVVASFSILADLLRNVGGDAVDVTALVGPDADAHVFEPSPADARRLAGADLVVVNGLGFEGWMGRLVRASGYQGPVVVATTGIPVRQLGQEPDPHAWQDLNHVRRYMLNLRDALAQARPAQASTFQQHAARYLDQLAALDRTVRKTFDAIPQVQRRVVTSHDAFGYFGAAYGITFLAPQGMSTDSEASAATVARLIEQIRQQRVSAVFVENISDPRLVDRIAREGGVSMGGRLYSDALSRPGTEADTYLKLFAHNVATLEAGLRRAQLATSR
;
A
#
# COMPACT_ATOMS: atom_id res chain seq x y z
N MET A 1 -23.31 -51.58 -78.73
CA MET A 1 -24.14 -50.74 -77.81
C MET A 1 -23.56 -50.92 -76.43
N THR A 2 -22.77 -49.99 -75.97
CA THR A 2 -22.12 -49.94 -74.66
C THR A 2 -22.72 -48.84 -73.78
N PRO A 3 -23.17 -49.08 -72.54
CA PRO A 3 -23.73 -48.05 -71.69
C PRO A 3 -22.61 -47.28 -70.99
N SER A 4 -22.74 -45.95 -71.06
CA SER A 4 -21.92 -44.98 -70.41
C SER A 4 -22.09 -44.98 -68.87
N ARG A 5 -21.00 -45.13 -68.15
CA ARG A 5 -20.96 -44.96 -66.68
C ARG A 5 -20.81 -43.46 -66.36
N ARG A 6 -21.85 -42.86 -65.81
CA ARG A 6 -21.80 -41.55 -65.21
C ARG A 6 -21.17 -41.63 -63.81
N GLY A 7 -20.01 -41.04 -63.64
CA GLY A 7 -19.33 -40.92 -62.31
C GLY A 7 -20.01 -39.86 -61.45
N LEU A 8 -20.42 -40.27 -60.27
CA LEU A 8 -20.83 -39.38 -59.15
C LEU A 8 -19.59 -38.80 -58.49
N ILE A 9 -19.44 -37.48 -58.52
CA ILE A 9 -18.43 -36.72 -57.73
C ILE A 9 -19.02 -36.48 -56.35
N PRO A 10 -18.42 -36.95 -55.25
CA PRO A 10 -18.87 -36.58 -53.92
C PRO A 10 -18.39 -35.15 -53.61
N CYS A 11 -19.33 -34.21 -53.41
CA CYS A 11 -19.08 -32.88 -52.90
C CYS A 11 -18.73 -32.99 -51.41
N LEU A 12 -17.43 -32.87 -51.03
CA LEU A 12 -17.02 -32.72 -49.65
C LEU A 12 -17.38 -31.29 -49.20
N LEU A 13 -18.44 -31.15 -48.38
CA LEU A 13 -18.66 -29.92 -47.63
C LEU A 13 -17.60 -29.79 -46.51
N ALA A 14 -16.61 -28.93 -46.71
CA ALA A 14 -15.71 -28.51 -45.66
C ALA A 14 -16.48 -27.60 -44.71
N LEU A 15 -16.85 -28.11 -43.54
CA LEU A 15 -17.39 -27.29 -42.43
C LEU A 15 -16.25 -26.42 -41.90
N ALA A 16 -16.19 -25.18 -42.31
CA ALA A 16 -15.28 -24.16 -41.72
C ALA A 16 -15.75 -23.91 -40.28
N ALA A 17 -15.02 -24.45 -39.29
CA ALA A 17 -15.19 -24.12 -37.91
C ALA A 17 -14.78 -22.64 -37.71
N LEU A 18 -15.74 -21.74 -37.60
CA LEU A 18 -15.52 -20.36 -37.17
C LEU A 18 -14.88 -20.40 -35.78
N PRO A 19 -13.76 -19.73 -35.55
CA PRO A 19 -13.23 -19.59 -34.19
C PRO A 19 -14.30 -18.93 -33.32
N ALA A 20 -14.75 -19.64 -32.30
CA ALA A 20 -15.60 -19.06 -31.27
C ALA A 20 -14.87 -17.86 -30.70
N SER A 21 -15.38 -16.66 -30.95
CA SER A 21 -14.92 -15.43 -30.31
C SER A 21 -15.08 -15.65 -28.80
N ALA A 22 -13.98 -15.95 -28.11
CA ALA A 22 -13.98 -16.03 -26.65
C ALA A 22 -14.37 -14.63 -26.14
N GLY A 23 -15.64 -14.47 -25.80
CA GLY A 23 -16.14 -13.23 -25.22
C GLY A 23 -15.20 -12.85 -24.07
N ALA A 24 -14.76 -11.59 -24.04
CA ALA A 24 -13.87 -11.08 -23.00
C ALA A 24 -14.45 -11.45 -21.62
N ALA A 25 -13.73 -12.28 -20.86
CA ALA A 25 -14.18 -12.66 -19.53
C ALA A 25 -14.32 -11.40 -18.66
N ARG A 26 -15.41 -11.30 -17.88
CA ARG A 26 -15.60 -10.14 -16.98
C ARG A 26 -14.36 -9.95 -16.09
N PRO A 27 -14.00 -8.72 -15.72
CA PRO A 27 -12.92 -8.47 -14.76
C PRO A 27 -13.17 -9.20 -13.43
N LEU A 28 -12.08 -9.65 -12.79
CA LEU A 28 -12.13 -10.27 -11.46
C LEU A 28 -12.46 -9.18 -10.42
N ARG A 29 -13.55 -9.35 -9.68
CA ARG A 29 -13.93 -8.42 -8.61
C ARG A 29 -13.06 -8.67 -7.39
N VAL A 30 -12.16 -7.73 -7.10
CA VAL A 30 -11.22 -7.82 -6.00
C VAL A 30 -11.55 -6.76 -4.96
N VAL A 31 -11.71 -7.17 -3.70
CA VAL A 31 -11.84 -6.24 -2.58
C VAL A 31 -10.51 -6.16 -1.85
N ALA A 32 -9.93 -4.98 -1.80
CA ALA A 32 -8.77 -4.65 -1.00
C ALA A 32 -9.18 -3.99 0.31
N SER A 33 -8.48 -4.26 1.41
CA SER A 33 -8.78 -3.64 2.70
C SER A 33 -8.60 -2.12 2.67
N PHE A 34 -7.55 -1.60 2.03
CA PHE A 34 -7.26 -0.17 1.99
C PHE A 34 -6.66 0.29 0.66
N SER A 35 -6.56 1.62 0.50
CA SER A 35 -6.25 2.27 -0.78
C SER A 35 -4.89 1.89 -1.36
N ILE A 36 -3.85 1.69 -0.54
CA ILE A 36 -2.51 1.28 -1.00
C ILE A 36 -2.56 -0.11 -1.64
N LEU A 37 -3.18 -1.10 -0.98
CA LEU A 37 -3.35 -2.44 -1.58
C LEU A 37 -4.17 -2.40 -2.88
N ALA A 38 -5.19 -1.54 -2.93
CA ALA A 38 -6.00 -1.40 -4.14
C ALA A 38 -5.17 -0.87 -5.32
N ASP A 39 -4.26 0.07 -5.10
CA ASP A 39 -3.35 0.56 -6.14
C ASP A 39 -2.39 -0.53 -6.61
N LEU A 40 -1.75 -1.25 -5.68
CA LEU A 40 -0.85 -2.35 -6.01
C LEU A 40 -1.56 -3.45 -6.82
N LEU A 41 -2.80 -3.80 -6.46
CA LEU A 41 -3.63 -4.76 -7.19
C LEU A 41 -3.96 -4.28 -8.61
N ARG A 42 -4.33 -3.00 -8.80
CA ARG A 42 -4.57 -2.44 -10.13
C ARG A 42 -3.31 -2.48 -11.00
N ASN A 43 -2.14 -2.22 -10.41
CA ASN A 43 -0.87 -2.27 -11.12
C ASN A 43 -0.48 -3.70 -11.56
N VAL A 44 -0.86 -4.73 -10.81
CA VAL A 44 -0.65 -6.14 -11.23
C VAL A 44 -1.75 -6.61 -12.20
N GLY A 45 -3.00 -6.31 -11.86
CA GLY A 45 -4.16 -6.87 -12.55
C GLY A 45 -4.52 -6.17 -13.86
N GLY A 46 -4.21 -4.86 -13.99
CA GLY A 46 -4.65 -4.06 -15.15
C GLY A 46 -6.15 -4.16 -15.38
N ASP A 47 -6.57 -4.25 -16.64
CA ASP A 47 -7.98 -4.33 -17.03
C ASP A 47 -8.65 -5.70 -16.68
N ALA A 48 -7.86 -6.66 -16.19
CA ALA A 48 -8.37 -7.96 -15.80
C ALA A 48 -9.02 -7.99 -14.42
N VAL A 49 -8.88 -6.91 -13.65
CA VAL A 49 -9.43 -6.76 -12.28
C VAL A 49 -10.30 -5.53 -12.17
N ASP A 50 -11.36 -5.64 -11.38
CA ASP A 50 -12.16 -4.54 -10.86
C ASP A 50 -11.91 -4.46 -9.36
N VAL A 51 -11.12 -3.45 -8.92
CA VAL A 51 -10.63 -3.36 -7.54
C VAL A 51 -11.37 -2.29 -6.78
N THR A 52 -12.03 -2.71 -5.69
CA THR A 52 -12.66 -1.83 -4.70
C THR A 52 -11.84 -1.83 -3.41
N ALA A 53 -11.44 -0.65 -2.91
CA ALA A 53 -10.92 -0.48 -1.56
C ALA A 53 -12.07 -0.31 -0.57
N LEU A 54 -12.02 -0.98 0.59
CA LEU A 54 -12.96 -0.75 1.68
C LEU A 54 -12.66 0.58 2.37
N VAL A 55 -11.39 0.79 2.73
CA VAL A 55 -10.92 2.06 3.26
C VAL A 55 -10.30 2.87 2.12
N GLY A 56 -10.91 4.01 1.84
CA GLY A 56 -10.55 4.88 0.72
C GLY A 56 -9.33 5.76 0.99
N PRO A 57 -9.03 6.68 0.05
CA PRO A 57 -7.99 7.69 0.22
C PRO A 57 -8.25 8.58 1.44
N ASP A 58 -7.17 9.04 2.08
CA ASP A 58 -7.16 9.92 3.26
C ASP A 58 -8.00 9.39 4.44
N ALA A 59 -8.32 8.11 4.47
CA ALA A 59 -9.09 7.47 5.53
C ALA A 59 -8.21 6.54 6.36
N ASP A 60 -8.48 6.50 7.66
CA ASP A 60 -7.75 5.70 8.62
C ASP A 60 -8.30 4.26 8.66
N ALA A 61 -7.46 3.29 8.35
CA ALA A 61 -7.83 1.89 8.33
C ALA A 61 -7.80 1.21 9.72
N HIS A 62 -7.10 1.77 10.70
CA HIS A 62 -7.05 1.22 12.04
C HIS A 62 -8.41 1.31 12.74
N VAL A 63 -9.09 2.44 12.57
CA VAL A 63 -10.36 2.77 13.24
C VAL A 63 -11.57 2.68 12.31
N PHE A 64 -11.43 2.00 11.17
CA PHE A 64 -12.51 1.85 10.21
C PHE A 64 -13.66 1.01 10.77
N GLU A 65 -14.87 1.54 10.65
CA GLU A 65 -16.11 0.86 11.02
C GLU A 65 -16.86 0.41 9.76
N PRO A 66 -16.86 -0.91 9.45
CA PRO A 66 -17.52 -1.43 8.26
C PRO A 66 -19.04 -1.23 8.29
N SER A 67 -19.59 -0.80 7.16
CA SER A 67 -21.02 -0.63 6.94
C SER A 67 -21.67 -1.90 6.35
N PRO A 68 -23.03 -2.01 6.36
CA PRO A 68 -23.71 -3.05 5.61
C PRO A 68 -23.43 -3.03 4.10
N ALA A 69 -23.07 -1.88 3.53
CA ALA A 69 -22.65 -1.79 2.14
C ALA A 69 -21.31 -2.49 1.90
N ASP A 70 -20.38 -2.41 2.85
CA ASP A 70 -19.08 -3.08 2.77
C ASP A 70 -19.24 -4.60 2.87
N ALA A 71 -20.15 -5.08 3.72
CA ALA A 71 -20.50 -6.50 3.78
C ALA A 71 -21.03 -7.00 2.42
N ARG A 72 -21.90 -6.23 1.74
CA ARG A 72 -22.39 -6.59 0.39
C ARG A 72 -21.28 -6.59 -0.66
N ARG A 73 -20.33 -5.62 -0.60
CA ARG A 73 -19.16 -5.59 -1.50
C ARG A 73 -18.32 -6.84 -1.31
N LEU A 74 -18.06 -7.22 -0.06
CA LEU A 74 -17.28 -8.40 0.27
C LEU A 74 -17.98 -9.68 -0.21
N ALA A 75 -19.28 -9.83 0.05
CA ALA A 75 -20.08 -10.97 -0.40
C ALA A 75 -20.05 -11.16 -1.93
N GLY A 76 -19.95 -10.06 -2.68
CA GLY A 76 -19.86 -10.07 -4.13
C GLY A 76 -18.45 -10.23 -4.71
N ALA A 77 -17.40 -10.30 -3.88
CA ALA A 77 -16.02 -10.39 -4.35
C ALA A 77 -15.66 -11.79 -4.87
N ASP A 78 -14.78 -11.83 -5.86
CA ASP A 78 -14.15 -13.07 -6.30
C ASP A 78 -12.86 -13.35 -5.50
N LEU A 79 -12.22 -12.28 -4.98
CA LEU A 79 -10.99 -12.32 -4.19
C LEU A 79 -11.00 -11.18 -3.16
N VAL A 80 -10.58 -11.47 -1.94
CA VAL A 80 -10.34 -10.47 -0.89
C VAL A 80 -8.84 -10.41 -0.58
N VAL A 81 -8.29 -9.21 -0.46
CA VAL A 81 -6.89 -8.98 -0.14
C VAL A 81 -6.78 -8.07 1.08
N VAL A 82 -6.01 -8.51 2.06
CA VAL A 82 -5.73 -7.80 3.31
C VAL A 82 -4.23 -7.60 3.49
N ASN A 83 -3.84 -6.61 4.28
CA ASN A 83 -2.45 -6.46 4.70
C ASN A 83 -2.03 -7.60 5.62
N GLY A 84 -2.82 -7.85 6.67
CA GLY A 84 -2.46 -8.75 7.75
C GLY A 84 -1.69 -8.05 8.87
N LEU A 85 -0.98 -8.81 9.68
CA LEU A 85 -0.19 -8.31 10.83
C LEU A 85 -1.02 -7.50 11.85
N GLY A 86 -2.34 -7.75 11.92
CA GLY A 86 -3.22 -7.03 12.84
C GLY A 86 -3.73 -5.68 12.35
N PHE A 87 -3.32 -5.21 11.16
CA PHE A 87 -3.72 -3.89 10.63
C PHE A 87 -5.23 -3.71 10.55
N GLU A 88 -5.94 -4.71 10.03
CA GLU A 88 -7.39 -4.69 9.86
C GLU A 88 -8.10 -5.46 10.99
N GLY A 89 -8.08 -4.97 12.20
CA GLY A 89 -8.71 -5.63 13.36
C GLY A 89 -10.22 -5.90 13.19
N TRP A 90 -10.88 -5.15 12.29
CA TRP A 90 -12.30 -5.27 11.95
C TRP A 90 -12.60 -6.32 10.86
N MET A 91 -11.62 -6.72 10.05
CA MET A 91 -11.83 -7.55 8.84
C MET A 91 -12.44 -8.91 9.15
N GLY A 92 -11.98 -9.58 10.20
CA GLY A 92 -12.51 -10.90 10.56
C GLY A 92 -14.01 -10.88 10.92
N ARG A 93 -14.48 -9.78 11.55
CA ARG A 93 -15.92 -9.59 11.82
C ARG A 93 -16.69 -9.34 10.53
N LEU A 94 -16.14 -8.52 9.62
CA LEU A 94 -16.76 -8.20 8.33
C LEU A 94 -16.89 -9.44 7.43
N VAL A 95 -15.84 -10.26 7.32
CA VAL A 95 -15.89 -11.53 6.56
C VAL A 95 -17.02 -12.42 7.06
N ARG A 96 -17.12 -12.62 8.37
CA ARG A 96 -18.23 -13.43 8.94
C ARG A 96 -19.60 -12.81 8.66
N ALA A 97 -19.75 -11.51 8.83
CA ALA A 97 -21.03 -10.81 8.63
C ALA A 97 -21.47 -10.79 7.16
N SER A 98 -20.52 -10.79 6.21
CA SER A 98 -20.82 -10.80 4.78
C SER A 98 -21.22 -12.17 4.23
N GLY A 99 -20.93 -13.26 4.95
CA GLY A 99 -21.08 -14.63 4.43
C GLY A 99 -20.08 -14.99 3.33
N TYR A 100 -19.03 -14.22 3.13
CA TYR A 100 -17.99 -14.48 2.13
C TYR A 100 -17.26 -15.81 2.41
N GLN A 101 -17.17 -16.67 1.37
CA GLN A 101 -16.54 -17.98 1.44
C GLN A 101 -15.35 -18.12 0.47
N GLY A 102 -15.04 -17.04 -0.25
CA GLY A 102 -13.94 -17.03 -1.20
C GLY A 102 -12.55 -16.91 -0.54
N PRO A 103 -11.48 -16.86 -1.32
CA PRO A 103 -10.12 -16.76 -0.83
C PRO A 103 -9.84 -15.37 -0.22
N VAL A 104 -9.15 -15.38 0.93
CA VAL A 104 -8.59 -14.17 1.55
C VAL A 104 -7.07 -14.27 1.48
N VAL A 105 -6.45 -13.34 0.78
CA VAL A 105 -5.00 -13.27 0.57
C VAL A 105 -4.40 -12.26 1.52
N VAL A 106 -3.38 -12.67 2.27
CA VAL A 106 -2.58 -11.80 3.14
C VAL A 106 -1.36 -11.32 2.37
N ALA A 107 -1.31 -10.02 2.08
CA ALA A 107 -0.28 -9.42 1.24
C ALA A 107 1.12 -9.47 1.86
N THR A 108 1.23 -9.43 3.21
CA THR A 108 2.49 -9.51 3.96
C THR A 108 3.05 -10.92 4.13
N THR A 109 2.45 -11.95 3.55
CA THR A 109 2.93 -13.32 3.68
C THR A 109 4.40 -13.44 3.26
N GLY A 110 5.25 -13.98 4.16
CA GLY A 110 6.68 -14.20 3.90
C GLY A 110 7.58 -12.96 4.04
N ILE A 111 7.07 -11.87 4.61
CA ILE A 111 7.88 -10.68 4.99
C ILE A 111 8.50 -10.91 6.37
N PRO A 112 9.78 -10.55 6.57
CA PRO A 112 10.37 -10.46 7.90
C PRO A 112 9.62 -9.41 8.73
N VAL A 113 8.93 -9.85 9.79
CA VAL A 113 8.06 -8.98 10.60
C VAL A 113 8.89 -8.22 11.63
N ARG A 114 8.83 -6.88 11.57
CA ARG A 114 9.32 -6.01 12.63
C ARG A 114 8.40 -6.11 13.84
N GLN A 115 8.98 -6.14 15.03
CA GLN A 115 8.21 -6.16 16.28
C GLN A 115 8.40 -4.84 17.03
N LEU A 116 7.35 -4.33 17.65
CA LEU A 116 7.41 -3.28 18.66
C LEU A 116 6.88 -3.87 19.98
N GLY A 117 7.81 -4.20 20.90
CA GLY A 117 7.49 -5.04 22.04
C GLY A 117 7.09 -6.45 21.59
N GLN A 118 5.86 -6.86 21.87
CA GLN A 118 5.31 -8.17 21.45
C GLN A 118 4.33 -8.06 20.27
N GLU A 119 4.09 -6.86 19.76
CA GLU A 119 3.13 -6.63 18.69
C GLU A 119 3.85 -6.54 17.33
N PRO A 120 3.33 -7.22 16.28
CA PRO A 120 3.87 -7.10 14.95
C PRO A 120 3.56 -5.71 14.39
N ASP A 121 4.56 -5.07 13.79
CA ASP A 121 4.38 -3.83 13.06
C ASP A 121 3.66 -4.11 11.72
N PRO A 122 2.47 -3.57 11.48
CA PRO A 122 1.72 -3.86 10.27
C PRO A 122 2.18 -3.06 9.05
N HIS A 123 2.97 -1.98 9.22
CA HIS A 123 3.27 -0.98 8.21
C HIS A 123 4.38 -1.39 7.23
N ALA A 124 4.38 -2.66 6.81
CA ALA A 124 5.44 -3.23 5.98
C ALA A 124 5.54 -2.60 4.58
N TRP A 125 4.49 -1.91 4.09
CA TRP A 125 4.54 -1.13 2.85
C TRP A 125 5.46 0.08 2.90
N GLN A 126 5.94 0.48 4.07
CA GLN A 126 6.91 1.56 4.26
C GLN A 126 8.36 1.16 3.89
N ASP A 127 8.61 -0.09 3.48
CA ASP A 127 9.86 -0.54 2.87
C ASP A 127 9.61 -1.05 1.45
N LEU A 128 10.23 -0.42 0.45
CA LEU A 128 10.09 -0.80 -0.96
C LEU A 128 10.51 -2.26 -1.24
N ASN A 129 11.46 -2.82 -0.46
CA ASN A 129 11.84 -4.22 -0.59
C ASN A 129 10.73 -5.16 -0.09
N HIS A 130 9.98 -4.77 0.95
CA HIS A 130 8.81 -5.52 1.38
C HIS A 130 7.68 -5.43 0.34
N VAL A 131 7.45 -4.27 -0.27
CA VAL A 131 6.45 -4.14 -1.33
C VAL A 131 6.76 -5.02 -2.54
N ARG A 132 8.03 -5.31 -2.83
CA ARG A 132 8.36 -6.35 -3.82
C ARG A 132 7.72 -7.70 -3.48
N ARG A 133 7.68 -8.08 -2.19
CA ARG A 133 6.98 -9.30 -1.74
C ARG A 133 5.46 -9.18 -1.90
N TYR A 134 4.88 -8.04 -1.55
CA TYR A 134 3.45 -7.77 -1.84
C TYR A 134 3.14 -8.03 -3.31
N MET A 135 3.90 -7.42 -4.23
CA MET A 135 3.67 -7.57 -5.67
C MET A 135 3.72 -9.04 -6.14
N LEU A 136 4.64 -9.84 -5.58
CA LEU A 136 4.73 -11.27 -5.88
C LEU A 136 3.52 -12.03 -5.33
N ASN A 137 3.11 -11.76 -4.10
CA ASN A 137 1.96 -12.40 -3.48
C ASN A 137 0.65 -12.07 -4.24
N LEU A 138 0.47 -10.79 -4.62
CA LEU A 138 -0.68 -10.34 -5.42
C LEU A 138 -0.70 -10.96 -6.82
N ARG A 139 0.45 -10.99 -7.49
CA ARG A 139 0.61 -11.66 -8.79
C ARG A 139 0.18 -13.13 -8.73
N ASP A 140 0.68 -13.85 -7.73
CA ASP A 140 0.41 -15.28 -7.59
C ASP A 140 -1.07 -15.55 -7.26
N ALA A 141 -1.66 -14.71 -6.40
CA ALA A 141 -3.08 -14.79 -6.09
C ALA A 141 -3.98 -14.52 -7.32
N LEU A 142 -3.66 -13.50 -8.12
CA LEU A 142 -4.38 -13.20 -9.36
C LEU A 142 -4.17 -14.29 -10.42
N ALA A 143 -2.97 -14.83 -10.54
CA ALA A 143 -2.67 -15.93 -11.46
C ALA A 143 -3.42 -17.22 -11.08
N GLN A 144 -3.55 -17.50 -9.77
CA GLN A 144 -4.36 -18.62 -9.29
C GLN A 144 -5.86 -18.43 -9.59
N ALA A 145 -6.38 -17.20 -9.39
CA ALA A 145 -7.78 -16.87 -9.67
C ALA A 145 -8.10 -16.80 -11.16
N ARG A 146 -7.12 -16.49 -12.02
CA ARG A 146 -7.24 -16.35 -13.48
C ARG A 146 -6.04 -16.92 -14.21
N PRO A 147 -5.89 -18.24 -14.30
CA PRO A 147 -4.72 -18.88 -14.92
C PRO A 147 -4.48 -18.47 -16.38
N ALA A 148 -5.54 -18.23 -17.15
CA ALA A 148 -5.43 -17.76 -18.54
C ALA A 148 -4.75 -16.40 -18.70
N GLN A 149 -4.66 -15.59 -17.64
CA GLN A 149 -4.04 -14.26 -17.63
C GLN A 149 -2.73 -14.22 -16.84
N ALA A 150 -2.24 -15.36 -16.35
CA ALA A 150 -1.05 -15.45 -15.50
C ALA A 150 0.19 -14.76 -16.11
N SER A 151 0.42 -14.92 -17.42
CA SER A 151 1.55 -14.27 -18.12
C SER A 151 1.44 -12.74 -18.13
N THR A 152 0.23 -12.20 -18.26
CA THR A 152 -0.03 -10.75 -18.18
C THR A 152 0.28 -10.22 -16.78
N PHE A 153 -0.20 -10.90 -15.74
CA PHE A 153 0.09 -10.51 -14.35
C PHE A 153 1.59 -10.57 -14.03
N GLN A 154 2.30 -11.60 -14.56
CA GLN A 154 3.76 -11.70 -14.44
C GLN A 154 4.48 -10.51 -15.08
N GLN A 155 4.08 -10.10 -16.29
CA GLN A 155 4.66 -8.97 -17.00
C GLN A 155 4.37 -7.64 -16.28
N HIS A 156 3.15 -7.44 -15.78
CA HIS A 156 2.78 -6.24 -15.02
C HIS A 156 3.59 -6.16 -13.71
N ALA A 157 3.64 -7.24 -12.95
CA ALA A 157 4.43 -7.31 -11.73
C ALA A 157 5.91 -7.04 -12.00
N ALA A 158 6.50 -7.62 -13.04
CA ALA A 158 7.91 -7.40 -13.40
C ALA A 158 8.20 -5.92 -13.66
N ARG A 159 7.36 -5.24 -14.48
CA ARG A 159 7.51 -3.80 -14.72
C ARG A 159 7.43 -2.97 -13.44
N TYR A 160 6.50 -3.29 -12.55
CA TYR A 160 6.36 -2.57 -11.29
C TYR A 160 7.54 -2.82 -10.35
N LEU A 161 8.07 -4.04 -10.31
CA LEU A 161 9.28 -4.39 -9.57
C LEU A 161 10.50 -3.59 -10.02
N ASP A 162 10.64 -3.33 -11.34
CA ASP A 162 11.70 -2.47 -11.88
C ASP A 162 11.53 -1.02 -11.41
N GLN A 163 10.31 -0.50 -11.37
CA GLN A 163 10.00 0.84 -10.87
C GLN A 163 10.32 0.95 -9.36
N LEU A 164 9.93 -0.04 -8.55
CA LEU A 164 10.29 -0.10 -7.12
C LEU A 164 11.81 -0.11 -6.92
N ALA A 165 12.54 -0.89 -7.70
CA ALA A 165 14.00 -0.96 -7.60
C ALA A 165 14.68 0.37 -7.99
N ALA A 166 14.14 1.08 -8.98
CA ALA A 166 14.63 2.40 -9.37
C ALA A 166 14.37 3.45 -8.29
N LEU A 167 13.16 3.42 -7.70
CA LEU A 167 12.79 4.31 -6.61
C LEU A 167 13.65 4.04 -5.37
N ASP A 168 13.86 2.79 -4.96
CA ASP A 168 14.69 2.41 -3.81
C ASP A 168 16.12 2.97 -3.93
N ARG A 169 16.74 2.84 -5.12
CA ARG A 169 18.07 3.43 -5.37
C ARG A 169 18.08 4.95 -5.18
N THR A 170 17.04 5.63 -5.66
CA THR A 170 16.92 7.09 -5.51
C THR A 170 16.75 7.47 -4.04
N VAL A 171 15.91 6.77 -3.29
CA VAL A 171 15.67 7.00 -1.86
C VAL A 171 16.94 6.84 -1.04
N ARG A 172 17.69 5.74 -1.26
CA ARG A 172 18.98 5.52 -0.58
C ARG A 172 19.94 6.66 -0.86
N LYS A 173 20.15 7.01 -2.13
CA LYS A 173 21.03 8.13 -2.51
C LYS A 173 20.63 9.44 -1.84
N THR A 174 19.33 9.72 -1.73
CA THR A 174 18.79 10.94 -1.10
C THR A 174 19.17 11.00 0.37
N PHE A 175 18.92 9.94 1.12
CA PHE A 175 19.17 9.95 2.56
C PHE A 175 20.64 9.72 2.91
N ASP A 176 21.40 8.98 2.12
CA ASP A 176 22.86 8.82 2.33
C ASP A 176 23.61 10.16 2.25
N ALA A 177 23.06 11.13 1.51
CA ALA A 177 23.61 12.49 1.43
C ALA A 177 23.31 13.37 2.67
N ILE A 178 22.51 12.90 3.64
CA ILE A 178 22.17 13.63 4.87
C ILE A 178 22.94 13.00 6.05
N PRO A 179 23.63 13.77 6.90
CA PRO A 179 24.32 13.21 8.06
C PRO A 179 23.40 12.44 9.00
N GLN A 180 23.81 11.28 9.50
CA GLN A 180 22.98 10.40 10.35
C GLN A 180 22.41 11.11 11.58
N VAL A 181 23.20 12.00 12.20
CA VAL A 181 22.80 12.75 13.41
C VAL A 181 21.63 13.70 13.17
N GLN A 182 21.33 14.03 11.91
CA GLN A 182 20.24 14.92 11.51
C GLN A 182 18.99 14.16 11.09
N ARG A 183 19.06 12.83 10.96
CA ARG A 183 17.95 12.00 10.47
C ARG A 183 17.00 11.58 11.61
N ARG A 184 16.54 12.57 12.42
CA ARG A 184 15.54 12.35 13.47
C ARG A 184 14.34 13.24 13.25
N VAL A 185 13.17 12.64 13.22
CA VAL A 185 11.90 13.31 12.93
C VAL A 185 10.80 12.81 13.85
N VAL A 186 9.72 13.58 13.94
CA VAL A 186 8.49 13.16 14.63
C VAL A 186 7.37 13.04 13.61
N THR A 187 6.53 12.01 13.76
CA THR A 187 5.31 11.76 13.01
C THR A 187 4.12 11.68 13.97
N SER A 188 2.89 11.52 13.46
CA SER A 188 1.68 11.46 14.30
C SER A 188 1.59 10.14 15.07
N HIS A 189 1.84 8.99 14.38
CA HIS A 189 1.88 7.66 14.97
C HIS A 189 3.10 6.86 14.48
N ASP A 190 3.38 5.69 15.06
CA ASP A 190 4.56 4.86 14.74
C ASP A 190 4.31 3.98 13.52
N ALA A 191 4.12 4.62 12.34
CA ALA A 191 3.91 3.93 11.06
C ALA A 191 5.19 3.73 10.24
N PHE A 192 6.26 4.47 10.54
CA PHE A 192 7.43 4.55 9.67
C PHE A 192 8.62 3.69 10.14
N GLY A 193 8.36 2.71 10.99
CA GLY A 193 9.41 1.87 11.55
C GLY A 193 10.20 1.08 10.49
N TYR A 194 9.53 0.52 9.49
CA TYR A 194 10.20 -0.15 8.36
C TYR A 194 10.97 0.82 7.46
N PHE A 195 10.40 2.02 7.21
CA PHE A 195 11.08 3.07 6.47
C PHE A 195 12.38 3.50 7.19
N GLY A 196 12.28 3.71 8.51
CA GLY A 196 13.43 4.07 9.35
C GLY A 196 14.54 3.03 9.30
N ALA A 197 14.19 1.75 9.40
CA ALA A 197 15.13 0.64 9.30
C ALA A 197 15.78 0.53 7.91
N ALA A 198 15.00 0.75 6.84
CA ALA A 198 15.49 0.63 5.46
C ALA A 198 16.42 1.77 5.03
N TYR A 199 16.17 3.01 5.51
CA TYR A 199 16.82 4.23 5.00
C TYR A 199 17.56 5.03 6.08
N GLY A 200 17.66 4.51 7.30
CA GLY A 200 18.47 5.09 8.36
C GLY A 200 17.89 6.38 8.94
N ILE A 201 16.55 6.48 9.08
CA ILE A 201 15.87 7.61 9.71
C ILE A 201 15.29 7.15 11.04
N THR A 202 15.44 7.95 12.09
CA THR A 202 14.80 7.72 13.38
C THR A 202 13.47 8.48 13.44
N PHE A 203 12.38 7.73 13.50
CA PHE A 203 11.04 8.28 13.71
C PHE A 203 10.68 8.17 15.18
N LEU A 204 10.12 9.25 15.73
CA LEU A 204 9.51 9.31 17.05
C LEU A 204 8.04 9.64 16.87
N ALA A 205 7.17 9.07 17.68
CA ALA A 205 5.74 9.32 17.58
C ALA A 205 5.08 9.42 18.96
N PRO A 206 4.04 10.26 19.15
CA PRO A 206 3.28 10.31 20.37
C PRO A 206 2.31 9.14 20.52
N GLN A 207 1.78 8.60 19.39
CA GLN A 207 0.90 7.44 19.35
C GLN A 207 1.68 6.18 18.96
N GLY A 208 1.17 5.02 19.37
CA GLY A 208 1.72 3.72 18.98
C GLY A 208 1.50 3.37 17.51
N MET A 209 1.60 2.07 17.18
CA MET A 209 1.39 1.56 15.80
C MET A 209 -0.07 1.60 15.35
N SER A 210 -1.02 1.68 16.27
CA SER A 210 -2.44 1.90 15.97
C SER A 210 -2.86 3.30 16.39
N THR A 211 -3.81 3.87 15.67
CA THR A 211 -4.43 5.17 15.96
C THR A 211 -5.69 5.03 16.82
N ASP A 212 -6.09 3.84 17.22
CA ASP A 212 -7.28 3.55 18.00
C ASP A 212 -7.26 4.14 19.43
N SER A 213 -6.08 4.51 19.90
CA SER A 213 -5.87 5.12 21.22
C SER A 213 -5.17 6.47 21.09
N GLU A 214 -5.68 7.47 21.80
CA GLU A 214 -5.03 8.78 21.86
C GLU A 214 -3.73 8.75 22.67
N ALA A 215 -2.77 9.60 22.30
CA ALA A 215 -1.55 9.78 23.06
C ALA A 215 -1.84 10.36 24.44
N SER A 216 -1.33 9.72 25.52
CA SER A 216 -1.46 10.26 26.86
C SER A 216 -0.69 11.57 27.03
N ALA A 217 -1.15 12.46 27.90
CA ALA A 217 -0.46 13.71 28.23
C ALA A 217 1.00 13.45 28.70
N ALA A 218 1.24 12.37 29.43
CA ALA A 218 2.57 11.96 29.87
C ALA A 218 3.47 11.55 28.69
N THR A 219 2.94 10.83 27.71
CA THR A 219 3.69 10.47 26.50
C THR A 219 4.05 11.69 25.67
N VAL A 220 3.11 12.61 25.48
CA VAL A 220 3.34 13.88 24.77
C VAL A 220 4.42 14.71 25.48
N ALA A 221 4.35 14.86 26.82
CA ALA A 221 5.35 15.61 27.58
C ALA A 221 6.76 14.99 27.45
N ARG A 222 6.88 13.65 27.55
CA ARG A 222 8.16 12.97 27.34
C ARG A 222 8.70 13.18 25.93
N LEU A 223 7.84 13.12 24.90
CA LEU A 223 8.25 13.35 23.52
C LEU A 223 8.75 14.78 23.31
N ILE A 224 8.09 15.80 23.88
CA ILE A 224 8.53 17.19 23.81
C ILE A 224 9.93 17.34 24.44
N GLU A 225 10.18 16.69 25.58
CA GLU A 225 11.50 16.69 26.20
C GLU A 225 12.56 15.99 25.36
N GLN A 226 12.22 14.84 24.75
CA GLN A 226 13.11 14.15 23.81
C GLN A 226 13.45 15.01 22.59
N ILE A 227 12.47 15.74 22.03
CA ILE A 227 12.67 16.68 20.92
C ILE A 227 13.73 17.72 21.28
N ARG A 228 13.64 18.31 22.47
CA ARG A 228 14.60 19.32 22.95
C ARG A 228 16.00 18.77 23.16
N GLN A 229 16.12 17.53 23.65
CA GLN A 229 17.40 16.88 23.99
C GLN A 229 18.08 16.24 22.79
N GLN A 230 17.33 15.68 21.84
CA GLN A 230 17.85 14.76 20.82
C GLN A 230 18.05 15.40 19.43
N ARG A 231 17.97 16.73 19.31
CA ARG A 231 18.13 17.45 18.03
C ARG A 231 17.21 16.92 16.94
N VAL A 232 15.93 16.80 17.24
CA VAL A 232 14.91 16.47 16.23
C VAL A 232 14.91 17.54 15.14
N SER A 233 14.93 17.13 13.87
CA SER A 233 15.07 18.04 12.74
C SER A 233 13.74 18.67 12.32
N ALA A 234 12.65 17.90 12.35
CA ALA A 234 11.32 18.38 11.94
C ALA A 234 10.23 17.48 12.51
N VAL A 235 9.02 18.03 12.55
CA VAL A 235 7.78 17.34 12.89
C VAL A 235 6.88 17.26 11.64
N PHE A 236 6.29 16.10 11.37
CA PHE A 236 5.44 15.88 10.21
C PHE A 236 4.04 15.45 10.63
N VAL A 237 3.03 16.00 9.97
CA VAL A 237 1.65 15.55 10.10
C VAL A 237 1.35 14.44 9.12
N GLU A 238 0.49 13.51 9.48
CA GLU A 238 0.05 12.45 8.56
C GLU A 238 -1.34 12.75 7.99
N ASN A 239 -1.59 12.28 6.75
CA ASN A 239 -2.84 12.56 6.04
C ASN A 239 -4.09 11.98 6.72
N ILE A 240 -3.93 10.95 7.56
CA ILE A 240 -5.01 10.30 8.30
C ILE A 240 -5.23 10.88 9.71
N SER A 241 -4.40 11.83 10.15
CA SER A 241 -4.37 12.32 11.54
C SER A 241 -4.83 13.77 11.65
N ASP A 242 -5.43 14.13 12.81
CA ASP A 242 -5.69 15.52 13.17
C ASP A 242 -4.35 16.25 13.44
N PRO A 243 -4.07 17.36 12.75
CA PRO A 243 -2.79 18.08 12.90
C PRO A 243 -2.58 18.74 14.25
N ARG A 244 -3.64 19.00 15.04
CA ARG A 244 -3.58 19.82 16.26
C ARG A 244 -2.58 19.32 17.29
N LEU A 245 -2.50 18.00 17.50
CA LEU A 245 -1.55 17.41 18.44
C LEU A 245 -0.11 17.61 17.97
N VAL A 246 0.16 17.35 16.71
CA VAL A 246 1.50 17.47 16.11
C VAL A 246 1.95 18.92 16.04
N ASP A 247 1.04 19.85 15.72
CA ASP A 247 1.29 21.30 15.76
C ASP A 247 1.65 21.79 17.17
N ARG A 248 0.97 21.29 18.20
CA ARG A 248 1.30 21.57 19.58
C ARG A 248 2.69 21.05 19.95
N ILE A 249 3.00 19.81 19.60
CA ILE A 249 4.31 19.18 19.85
C ILE A 249 5.42 20.00 19.17
N ALA A 250 5.22 20.45 17.93
CA ALA A 250 6.18 21.26 17.21
C ALA A 250 6.45 22.60 17.92
N ARG A 251 5.39 23.32 18.30
CA ARG A 251 5.50 24.60 19.02
C ARG A 251 6.20 24.46 20.37
N GLU A 252 5.74 23.51 21.21
CA GLU A 252 6.30 23.31 22.54
C GLU A 252 7.71 22.71 22.49
N GLY A 253 8.02 21.88 21.49
CA GLY A 253 9.35 21.32 21.25
C GLY A 253 10.35 22.31 20.64
N GLY A 254 9.87 23.44 20.09
CA GLY A 254 10.73 24.43 19.42
C GLY A 254 11.24 23.95 18.06
N VAL A 255 10.48 23.11 17.34
CA VAL A 255 10.85 22.48 16.08
C VAL A 255 9.88 22.88 14.97
N SER A 256 10.38 23.04 13.75
CA SER A 256 9.57 23.41 12.60
C SER A 256 8.72 22.26 12.07
N MET A 257 7.54 22.58 11.53
CA MET A 257 6.75 21.65 10.74
C MET A 257 7.48 21.33 9.42
N GLY A 258 7.66 20.04 9.16
CA GLY A 258 8.30 19.51 7.96
C GLY A 258 7.40 19.45 6.74
N GLY A 259 6.10 19.23 6.97
CA GLY A 259 5.09 19.05 5.94
C GLY A 259 4.16 17.88 6.28
N ARG A 260 3.41 17.43 5.27
CA ARG A 260 2.49 16.29 5.37
C ARG A 260 3.12 15.03 4.77
N LEU A 261 3.02 13.91 5.48
CA LEU A 261 3.36 12.57 5.00
C LEU A 261 2.07 11.76 4.78
N TYR A 262 2.17 10.77 3.94
CA TYR A 262 1.14 9.76 3.71
C TYR A 262 1.60 8.45 4.34
N SER A 263 0.97 8.05 5.43
CA SER A 263 1.33 6.82 6.16
C SER A 263 0.54 5.61 5.64
N ASP A 264 -0.78 5.61 5.82
CA ASP A 264 -1.64 4.42 5.70
C ASP A 264 -2.66 4.52 4.59
N ALA A 265 -2.76 5.66 3.93
CA ALA A 265 -3.69 5.88 2.84
C ALA A 265 -3.06 6.69 1.72
N LEU A 266 -3.46 6.40 0.48
CA LEU A 266 -3.22 7.27 -0.66
C LEU A 266 -3.99 8.59 -0.49
N SER A 267 -3.58 9.62 -1.21
CA SER A 267 -4.37 10.82 -1.40
C SER A 267 -5.51 10.59 -2.41
N ARG A 268 -6.42 11.57 -2.50
CA ARG A 268 -7.51 11.55 -3.48
C ARG A 268 -6.97 11.47 -4.91
N PRO A 269 -7.71 10.85 -5.84
CA PRO A 269 -7.32 10.79 -7.25
C PRO A 269 -6.99 12.16 -7.84
N GLY A 270 -5.91 12.24 -8.60
CA GLY A 270 -5.45 13.47 -9.25
C GLY A 270 -4.61 14.37 -8.34
N THR A 271 -4.28 13.96 -7.11
CA THR A 271 -3.41 14.71 -6.21
C THR A 271 -2.03 14.05 -6.06
N GLU A 272 -1.16 14.62 -5.22
CA GLU A 272 0.29 14.35 -5.18
C GLU A 272 0.68 12.92 -4.77
N ALA A 273 -0.20 12.18 -4.08
CA ALA A 273 0.08 10.84 -3.56
C ALA A 273 -1.04 9.82 -3.92
N ASP A 274 -1.68 9.98 -5.08
CA ASP A 274 -2.81 9.18 -5.53
C ASP A 274 -2.45 7.76 -6.00
N THR A 275 -1.15 7.44 -6.08
CA THR A 275 -0.62 6.08 -6.31
C THR A 275 0.48 5.78 -5.30
N TYR A 276 0.77 4.50 -5.06
CA TYR A 276 1.81 4.11 -4.11
C TYR A 276 3.20 4.67 -4.45
N LEU A 277 3.61 4.65 -5.72
CA LEU A 277 4.90 5.22 -6.12
C LEU A 277 4.96 6.73 -5.91
N LYS A 278 3.88 7.45 -6.20
CA LYS A 278 3.79 8.89 -5.94
C LYS A 278 3.78 9.20 -4.44
N LEU A 279 3.02 8.43 -3.65
CA LEU A 279 3.02 8.52 -2.19
C LEU A 279 4.44 8.42 -1.64
N PHE A 280 5.15 7.37 -2.04
CA PHE A 280 6.51 7.13 -1.54
C PHE A 280 7.47 8.23 -1.97
N ALA A 281 7.42 8.65 -3.24
CA ALA A 281 8.23 9.76 -3.76
C ALA A 281 7.92 11.09 -3.05
N HIS A 282 6.64 11.40 -2.79
CA HIS A 282 6.20 12.58 -2.03
C HIS A 282 6.76 12.55 -0.61
N ASN A 283 6.64 11.42 0.09
CA ASN A 283 7.16 11.27 1.45
C ASN A 283 8.68 11.49 1.49
N VAL A 284 9.42 10.93 0.53
CA VAL A 284 10.87 11.11 0.43
C VAL A 284 11.24 12.58 0.23
N ALA A 285 10.59 13.27 -0.72
CA ALA A 285 10.85 14.68 -0.99
C ALA A 285 10.49 15.58 0.21
N THR A 286 9.39 15.28 0.89
CA THR A 286 8.93 16.03 2.07
C THR A 286 9.87 15.82 3.26
N LEU A 287 10.30 14.58 3.52
CA LEU A 287 11.29 14.25 4.55
C LEU A 287 12.63 14.94 4.26
N GLU A 288 13.15 14.81 3.03
CA GLU A 288 14.39 15.45 2.62
C GLU A 288 14.34 16.97 2.85
N ALA A 289 13.29 17.63 2.40
CA ALA A 289 13.11 19.08 2.56
C ALA A 289 13.07 19.49 4.03
N GLY A 290 12.39 18.73 4.90
CA GLY A 290 12.36 18.99 6.35
C GLY A 290 13.73 18.82 7.00
N LEU A 291 14.44 17.75 6.69
CA LEU A 291 15.78 17.46 7.23
C LEU A 291 16.80 18.53 6.80
N ARG A 292 16.79 18.95 5.53
CA ARG A 292 17.71 19.99 5.00
C ARG A 292 17.44 21.37 5.55
N ARG A 293 16.15 21.75 5.80
CA ARG A 293 15.83 23.04 6.45
C ARG A 293 16.42 23.14 7.85
N ALA A 294 16.34 22.07 8.63
CA ALA A 294 16.94 22.02 9.96
C ALA A 294 18.47 22.18 9.91
N GLN A 295 19.14 21.66 8.91
CA GLN A 295 20.58 21.84 8.70
C GLN A 295 20.95 23.31 8.52
N LEU A 296 20.21 24.04 7.70
CA LEU A 296 20.45 25.46 7.43
C LEU A 296 20.21 26.35 8.68
N ALA A 297 19.25 25.96 9.53
CA ALA A 297 18.96 26.68 10.78
C ALA A 297 20.06 26.48 11.86
N THR A 298 20.73 25.32 11.88
CA THR A 298 21.79 25.00 12.85
C THR A 298 23.17 25.54 12.43
N SER A 299 23.33 25.95 11.18
CA SER A 299 24.58 26.50 10.63
C SER A 299 24.70 28.03 10.74
N ARG A 300 23.67 28.69 11.31
CA ARG A 300 23.63 30.12 11.61
C ARG A 300 23.78 30.37 13.11
#